data_dfd8e7bec1951818715cc0838b2f77cf
#
_entry.id   dfd8e7bec1951818715cc0838b2f77cf
#
_cell.length_a   1.000
_cell.length_b   1.000
_cell.length_c   1.000
_cell.angle_alpha   90.00
_cell.angle_beta   90.00
_cell.angle_gamma   90.00
#
_symmetry.space_group_name_H-M   'P 1'
#
loop_
_entity.id
_entity.type
_entity.pdbx_description
1 polymer ?
#
loop_
_entity_poly.entity_id
_entity_poly.type
_entity_poly.pdbx_seq_one_letter_code
_entity_poly.pdbx_strand_id
1 'polypeptide(L)'
;MGENSERPILNIEGDLVALGPLRRELLPLYQRWINNLATMRTLGLAPLPMTSEKEQDWYDRQSKAEDDVPFTIYERETLRPIGNTGLHGVDHRNRSATFGILIGEPDCRGKGYGTETTRLMLDYAFTALGLHNVMLTVFAFNAAGTGFQFCK
;
A
#
# COMPACT_ATOMS: atom_id res chain seq x y z
N MET A 1 -12.89 -1.84 25.01
CA MET A 1 -12.94 -1.73 24.71
C MET A 1 -12.70 -1.76 24.15
N GLY A 2 -12.71 -1.88 23.68
CA GLY A 2 -12.66 -1.79 23.07
C GLY A 2 -12.80 -1.70 22.38
N GLU A 3 -13.07 -1.73 22.36
CA GLU A 3 -13.23 -1.53 21.69
C GLU A 3 -13.20 -1.17 20.97
N ASN A 4 -13.38 -1.02 21.87
CA ASN A 4 -13.27 -0.26 20.98
C ASN A 4 -12.74 -0.43 19.72
N SER A 5 -12.85 -1.17 19.25
CA SER A 5 -12.45 -1.42 17.92
C SER A 5 -13.49 -0.83 17.01
N GLU A 6 -13.33 0.45 16.82
CA GLU A 6 -14.03 1.06 15.74
C GLU A 6 -13.63 0.35 14.45
N ARG A 7 -14.61 -0.05 13.73
CA ARG A 7 -14.41 -0.62 12.42
C ARG A 7 -13.69 0.41 11.54
N PRO A 8 -12.63 0.03 10.84
CA PRO A 8 -11.92 1.00 10.00
C PRO A 8 -12.80 1.52 8.87
N ILE A 9 -12.50 2.74 8.45
CA ILE A 9 -13.13 3.29 7.24
C ILE A 9 -12.57 2.52 6.05
N LEU A 10 -13.46 2.03 5.19
CA LEU A 10 -13.07 1.30 3.99
C LEU A 10 -13.51 2.10 2.76
N ASN A 11 -12.55 2.48 1.95
CA ASN A 11 -12.81 3.21 0.71
C ASN A 11 -13.09 2.27 -0.46
N ILE A 12 -12.44 1.12 -0.47
CA ILE A 12 -12.54 0.15 -1.56
C ILE A 12 -12.65 -1.23 -0.93
N GLU A 13 -13.63 -2.01 -1.35
CA GLU A 13 -13.85 -3.36 -0.82
C GLU A 13 -13.80 -4.37 -1.95
N GLY A 14 -12.96 -5.39 -1.80
CA GLY A 14 -12.88 -6.52 -2.71
C GLY A 14 -13.37 -7.79 -2.04
N ASP A 15 -13.11 -8.91 -2.67
CA ASP A 15 -13.49 -10.22 -2.14
C ASP A 15 -12.54 -10.69 -1.04
N LEU A 16 -11.26 -10.45 -1.21
CA LEU A 16 -10.21 -10.91 -0.29
C LEU A 16 -9.65 -9.79 0.57
N VAL A 17 -9.63 -8.57 0.07
CA VAL A 17 -9.03 -7.42 0.75
C VAL A 17 -9.96 -6.22 0.72
N ALA A 18 -9.68 -5.27 1.61
CA ALA A 18 -10.32 -3.96 1.62
C ALA A 18 -9.26 -2.90 1.87
N LEU A 19 -9.48 -1.71 1.35
CA LEU A 19 -8.51 -0.61 1.42
C LEU A 19 -9.15 0.57 2.13
N GLY A 20 -8.41 1.18 3.04
CA GLY A 20 -8.87 2.36 3.77
C GLY A 20 -7.73 3.32 4.04
N PRO A 21 -8.02 4.51 4.59
CA PRO A 21 -6.99 5.50 4.87
C PRO A 21 -5.94 4.97 5.85
N LEU A 22 -4.76 5.58 5.83
CA LEU A 22 -3.76 5.32 6.86
C LEU A 22 -4.32 5.70 8.23
N ARG A 23 -3.95 4.95 9.25
CA ARG A 23 -4.40 5.20 10.62
C ARG A 23 -3.20 5.38 11.53
N ARG A 24 -3.24 6.44 12.34
CA ARG A 24 -2.17 6.74 13.29
C ARG A 24 -1.94 5.60 14.29
N GLU A 25 -3.01 4.94 14.71
CA GLU A 25 -2.94 3.82 15.66
C GLU A 25 -2.15 2.64 15.11
N LEU A 26 -2.02 2.53 13.79
CA LEU A 26 -1.31 1.44 13.14
C LEU A 26 0.16 1.74 12.88
N LEU A 27 0.66 2.91 13.29
CA LEU A 27 2.07 3.27 13.09
C LEU A 27 3.05 2.23 13.63
N PRO A 28 2.86 1.66 14.84
CA PRO A 28 3.78 0.62 15.29
C PRO A 28 3.80 -0.59 14.36
N LEU A 29 2.68 -0.93 13.77
CA LEU A 29 2.57 -2.04 12.83
C LEU A 29 3.26 -1.72 11.52
N TYR A 30 3.03 -0.53 10.97
CA TYR A 30 3.71 -0.08 9.75
C TYR A 30 5.22 -0.07 9.94
N GLN A 31 5.69 0.39 11.11
CA GLN A 31 7.10 0.41 11.44
C GLN A 31 7.69 -1.00 11.49
N ARG A 32 6.95 -1.94 12.05
CA ARG A 32 7.39 -3.34 12.11
C ARG A 32 7.57 -3.91 10.70
N TRP A 33 6.61 -3.63 9.81
CA TRP A 33 6.67 -4.14 8.45
C TRP A 33 7.87 -3.59 7.69
N ILE A 34 8.10 -2.28 7.79
CA ILE A 34 9.18 -1.63 7.03
C ILE A 34 10.57 -1.94 7.60
N ASN A 35 10.64 -2.37 8.86
CA ASN A 35 11.93 -2.77 9.47
C ASN A 35 12.34 -4.20 9.12
N ASN A 36 11.51 -4.95 8.43
CA ASN A 36 11.89 -6.27 7.94
C ASN A 36 12.81 -6.08 6.74
N LEU A 37 14.10 -6.36 6.92
CA LEU A 37 15.11 -6.11 5.88
C LEU A 37 14.86 -6.92 4.61
N ALA A 38 14.36 -8.14 4.74
CA ALA A 38 14.00 -8.94 3.57
C ALA A 38 12.90 -8.27 2.75
N THR A 39 11.92 -7.70 3.42
CA THR A 39 10.84 -6.96 2.77
C THR A 39 11.38 -5.71 2.08
N MET A 40 12.24 -4.95 2.75
CA MET A 40 12.82 -3.75 2.15
C MET A 40 13.64 -4.06 0.90
N ARG A 41 14.33 -5.19 0.88
CA ARG A 41 15.05 -5.62 -0.31
C ARG A 41 14.13 -5.80 -1.51
N THR A 42 12.97 -6.42 -1.30
CA THR A 42 12.03 -6.63 -2.41
C THR A 42 11.38 -5.34 -2.89
N LEU A 43 11.34 -4.32 -2.03
CA LEU A 43 10.81 -3.00 -2.40
C LEU A 43 11.86 -2.10 -3.05
N GLY A 44 13.12 -2.53 -3.06
CA GLY A 44 14.19 -1.71 -3.59
C GLY A 44 14.57 -0.53 -2.72
N LEU A 45 14.23 -0.58 -1.46
CA LEU A 45 14.55 0.48 -0.50
C LEU A 45 15.86 0.16 0.20
N ALA A 46 16.58 1.20 0.63
CA ALA A 46 17.78 1.02 1.43
C ALA A 46 17.40 0.32 2.74
N PRO A 47 18.15 -0.72 3.16
CA PRO A 47 17.80 -1.47 4.37
C PRO A 47 18.26 -0.73 5.63
N LEU A 48 17.69 0.45 5.87
CA LEU A 48 18.00 1.29 7.01
C LEU A 48 16.93 1.13 8.08
N PRO A 49 17.31 1.21 9.36
CA PRO A 49 16.31 1.10 10.42
C PRO A 49 15.34 2.29 10.37
N MET A 50 14.07 1.98 10.52
CA MET A 50 13.01 2.98 10.58
C MET A 50 12.64 3.22 12.03
N THR A 51 12.97 4.40 12.53
CA THR A 51 12.64 4.78 13.92
C THR A 51 11.17 5.21 14.01
N SER A 52 10.65 5.25 15.25
CA SER A 52 9.29 5.76 15.48
C SER A 52 9.15 7.20 14.99
N GLU A 53 10.18 8.03 15.21
CA GLU A 53 10.18 9.41 14.77
C GLU A 53 10.09 9.52 13.25
N LYS A 54 10.88 8.73 12.53
CA LYS A 54 10.84 8.74 11.07
C LYS A 54 9.49 8.25 10.54
N GLU A 55 8.92 7.24 11.19
CA GLU A 55 7.63 6.70 10.76
C GLU A 55 6.51 7.70 11.01
N GLN A 56 6.56 8.43 12.13
CA GLN A 56 5.60 9.50 12.39
C GLN A 56 5.70 10.62 11.36
N ASP A 57 6.93 11.01 11.01
CA ASP A 57 7.15 12.01 9.96
C ASP A 57 6.60 11.53 8.62
N TRP A 58 6.83 10.27 8.29
CA TRP A 58 6.29 9.67 7.07
C TRP A 58 4.75 9.72 7.07
N TYR A 59 4.15 9.34 8.20
CA TYR A 59 2.68 9.37 8.33
C TYR A 59 2.16 10.79 8.16
N ASP A 60 2.80 11.76 8.80
CA ASP A 60 2.35 13.16 8.73
C ASP A 60 2.43 13.68 7.28
N ARG A 61 3.48 13.32 6.55
CA ARG A 61 3.60 13.70 5.15
C ARG A 61 2.56 13.00 4.28
N GLN A 62 2.39 11.71 4.45
CA GLN A 62 1.46 10.94 3.62
C GLN A 62 0.01 11.32 3.88
N SER A 63 -0.33 11.60 5.13
CA SER A 63 -1.71 11.94 5.48
C SER A 63 -2.14 13.31 4.95
N LYS A 64 -1.19 14.14 4.54
CA LYS A 64 -1.44 15.49 4.01
C LYS A 64 -1.04 15.65 2.55
N ALA A 65 -0.43 14.64 1.96
CA ALA A 65 0.05 14.73 0.59
C ALA A 65 -1.12 14.83 -0.39
N GLU A 66 -0.96 15.68 -1.38
CA GLU A 66 -1.96 15.83 -2.44
C GLU A 66 -1.65 14.95 -3.64
N ASP A 67 -0.35 14.63 -3.83
CA ASP A 67 0.11 13.85 -4.97
C ASP A 67 0.32 12.37 -4.66
N ASP A 68 0.08 11.97 -3.43
CA ASP A 68 0.16 10.57 -3.01
C ASP A 68 -1.19 10.14 -2.45
N VAL A 69 -1.57 8.91 -2.77
CA VAL A 69 -2.84 8.33 -2.34
C VAL A 69 -2.53 7.01 -1.64
N PRO A 70 -2.18 7.06 -0.34
CA PRO A 70 -1.84 5.86 0.41
C PRO A 70 -3.07 5.18 1.00
N PHE A 71 -3.02 3.86 1.08
CA PHE A 71 -4.05 3.05 1.72
C PHE A 71 -3.42 2.01 2.63
N THR A 72 -4.16 1.62 3.68
CA THR A 72 -3.90 0.41 4.45
C THR A 72 -4.68 -0.73 3.82
N ILE A 73 -4.04 -1.89 3.70
CA ILE A 73 -4.68 -3.10 3.20
C ILE A 73 -5.16 -3.90 4.40
N TYR A 74 -6.44 -4.26 4.38
CA TYR A 74 -7.05 -5.12 5.39
C TYR A 74 -7.46 -6.46 4.77
N GLU A 75 -7.35 -7.53 5.54
CA GLU A 75 -7.99 -8.78 5.18
C GLU A 75 -9.50 -8.57 5.26
N ARG A 76 -10.23 -8.89 4.19
CA ARG A 76 -11.65 -8.54 4.09
C ARG A 76 -12.49 -9.20 5.18
N GLU A 77 -12.19 -10.45 5.47
CA GLU A 77 -12.98 -11.25 6.42
C GLU A 77 -12.82 -10.78 7.85
N THR A 78 -11.60 -10.54 8.29
CA THR A 78 -11.29 -10.25 9.69
C THR A 78 -11.06 -8.76 9.95
N LEU A 79 -10.83 -7.98 8.90
CA LEU A 79 -10.40 -6.58 8.95
C LEU A 79 -9.07 -6.41 9.68
N ARG A 80 -8.23 -7.43 9.63
CA ARG A 80 -6.86 -7.38 10.13
C ARG A 80 -6.00 -6.61 9.14
N PRO A 81 -5.24 -5.58 9.61
CA PRO A 81 -4.32 -4.88 8.71
C PRO A 81 -3.16 -5.78 8.32
N ILE A 82 -2.88 -5.88 7.04
CA ILE A 82 -1.88 -6.80 6.50
C ILE A 82 -0.83 -6.15 5.62
N GLY A 83 -1.01 -4.88 5.26
CA GLY A 83 -0.03 -4.21 4.43
C GLY A 83 -0.42 -2.78 4.09
N ASN A 84 0.39 -2.18 3.22
CA ASN A 84 0.15 -0.84 2.69
C ASN A 84 0.22 -0.87 1.17
N THR A 85 -0.51 0.03 0.55
CA THR A 85 -0.44 0.25 -0.89
C THR A 85 -0.68 1.73 -1.17
N GLY A 86 -0.41 2.15 -2.38
CA GLY A 86 -0.68 3.53 -2.74
C GLY A 86 -0.28 3.86 -4.16
N LEU A 87 -0.71 5.03 -4.58
CA LEU A 87 -0.26 5.67 -5.80
C LEU A 87 0.62 6.85 -5.39
N HIS A 88 1.80 6.94 -5.98
CA HIS A 88 2.79 7.97 -5.64
C HIS A 88 3.06 8.84 -6.85
N GLY A 89 3.29 10.14 -6.58
CA GLY A 89 3.60 11.09 -7.63
C GLY A 89 2.49 11.17 -8.67
N VAL A 90 1.24 11.25 -8.20
CA VAL A 90 0.09 11.39 -9.09
C VAL A 90 0.23 12.69 -9.87
N ASP A 91 0.33 12.60 -11.18
CA ASP A 91 0.45 13.73 -12.09
C ASP A 91 -0.84 13.84 -12.88
N HIS A 92 -1.70 14.76 -12.47
CA HIS A 92 -3.00 14.94 -13.11
C HIS A 92 -2.89 15.50 -14.52
N ARG A 93 -1.81 16.20 -14.82
CA ARG A 93 -1.58 16.76 -16.15
C ARG A 93 -1.21 15.67 -17.14
N ASN A 94 -0.28 14.79 -16.75
CA ASN A 94 0.16 13.68 -17.59
C ASN A 94 -0.66 12.41 -17.35
N ARG A 95 -1.54 12.43 -16.36
CA ARG A 95 -2.43 11.33 -15.99
C ARG A 95 -1.65 10.05 -15.70
N SER A 96 -0.62 10.18 -14.86
CA SER A 96 0.27 9.08 -14.51
C SER A 96 0.51 9.02 -13.01
N ALA A 97 0.92 7.86 -12.54
CA ALA A 97 1.33 7.66 -11.15
C ALA A 97 2.19 6.40 -11.06
N THR A 98 2.87 6.24 -9.94
CA THR A 98 3.62 5.02 -9.62
C THR A 98 2.85 4.25 -8.54
N PHE A 99 2.61 2.97 -8.79
CA PHE A 99 1.93 2.08 -7.85
C PHE A 99 2.96 1.37 -6.98
N GLY A 100 2.66 1.29 -5.67
CA GLY A 100 3.46 0.52 -4.73
C GLY A 100 2.59 -0.35 -3.86
N ILE A 101 3.12 -1.48 -3.42
CA ILE A 101 2.42 -2.41 -2.55
C ILE A 101 3.41 -3.11 -1.62
N LEU A 102 2.99 -3.29 -0.38
CA LEU A 102 3.71 -4.04 0.64
C LEU A 102 2.73 -4.92 1.39
N ILE A 103 2.86 -6.24 1.26
CA ILE A 103 2.16 -7.17 2.15
C ILE A 103 3.12 -7.44 3.31
N GLY A 104 2.81 -6.83 4.46
CA GLY A 104 3.72 -6.84 5.61
C GLY A 104 3.63 -8.07 6.49
N GLU A 105 2.51 -8.81 6.44
CA GLU A 105 2.33 -10.01 7.24
C GLU A 105 2.74 -11.24 6.44
N PRO A 106 3.76 -11.99 6.89
CA PRO A 106 4.26 -13.12 6.11
C PRO A 106 3.24 -14.22 5.83
N ASP A 107 2.30 -14.44 6.76
CA ASP A 107 1.28 -15.46 6.59
C ASP A 107 0.22 -15.07 5.56
N CYS A 108 0.22 -13.82 5.11
CA CYS A 108 -0.72 -13.33 4.11
C CYS A 108 -0.15 -13.34 2.69
N ARG A 109 1.06 -13.79 2.52
CA ARG A 109 1.70 -13.88 1.20
C ARG A 109 1.28 -15.18 0.51
N GLY A 110 1.20 -15.11 -0.83
CA GLY A 110 0.84 -16.29 -1.62
C GLY A 110 -0.63 -16.66 -1.58
N LYS A 111 -1.50 -15.77 -1.10
CA LYS A 111 -2.94 -16.03 -0.99
C LYS A 111 -3.79 -15.22 -1.96
N GLY A 112 -3.16 -14.52 -2.88
CA GLY A 112 -3.89 -13.69 -3.85
C GLY A 112 -4.24 -12.30 -3.36
N TYR A 113 -3.86 -11.93 -2.15
CA TYR A 113 -4.17 -10.61 -1.59
C TYR A 113 -3.48 -9.50 -2.37
N GLY A 114 -2.21 -9.70 -2.73
CA GLY A 114 -1.48 -8.72 -3.53
C GLY A 114 -2.07 -8.55 -4.91
N THR A 115 -2.48 -9.64 -5.54
CA THR A 115 -3.08 -9.60 -6.87
C THR A 115 -4.40 -8.84 -6.85
N GLU A 116 -5.25 -9.11 -5.87
CA GLU A 116 -6.52 -8.39 -5.77
C GLU A 116 -6.30 -6.92 -5.45
N THR A 117 -5.37 -6.61 -4.53
CA THR A 117 -5.04 -5.22 -4.21
C THR A 117 -4.58 -4.47 -5.46
N THR A 118 -3.72 -5.10 -6.26
CA THR A 118 -3.24 -4.49 -7.51
C THR A 118 -4.41 -4.20 -8.43
N ARG A 119 -5.32 -5.15 -8.61
CA ARG A 119 -6.50 -4.98 -9.46
C ARG A 119 -7.38 -3.83 -8.96
N LEU A 120 -7.64 -3.78 -7.66
CA LEU A 120 -8.46 -2.72 -7.07
C LEU A 120 -7.81 -1.35 -7.23
N MET A 121 -6.50 -1.27 -7.01
CA MET A 121 -5.77 -0.01 -7.14
C MET A 121 -5.70 0.48 -8.58
N LEU A 122 -5.55 -0.43 -9.55
CA LEU A 122 -5.58 -0.06 -10.95
C LEU A 122 -6.96 0.43 -11.37
N ASP A 123 -8.00 -0.26 -10.92
CA ASP A 123 -9.36 0.19 -11.19
C ASP A 123 -9.61 1.58 -10.62
N TYR A 124 -9.19 1.81 -9.38
CA TYR A 124 -9.29 3.11 -8.73
C TYR A 124 -8.53 4.18 -9.52
N ALA A 125 -7.29 3.87 -9.92
CA ALA A 125 -6.45 4.82 -10.66
C ALA A 125 -7.09 5.21 -11.99
N PHE A 126 -7.59 4.24 -12.74
CA PHE A 126 -8.12 4.50 -14.07
C PHE A 126 -9.54 5.08 -14.04
N THR A 127 -10.40 4.64 -13.13
CA THR A 127 -11.80 5.06 -13.11
C THR A 127 -12.05 6.25 -12.19
N ALA A 128 -11.55 6.20 -10.95
CA ALA A 128 -11.81 7.27 -9.99
C ALA A 128 -10.92 8.48 -10.21
N LEU A 129 -9.62 8.27 -10.49
CA LEU A 129 -8.68 9.35 -10.71
C LEU A 129 -8.50 9.72 -12.19
N GLY A 130 -9.01 8.90 -13.10
CA GLY A 130 -8.90 9.16 -14.52
C GLY A 130 -7.48 9.10 -15.07
N LEU A 131 -6.61 8.31 -14.45
CA LEU A 131 -5.24 8.16 -14.91
C LEU A 131 -5.21 7.29 -16.17
N HIS A 132 -4.15 7.45 -16.96
CA HIS A 132 -3.95 6.68 -18.19
C HIS A 132 -2.77 5.74 -18.11
N ASN A 133 -1.83 5.98 -17.20
CA ASN A 133 -0.61 5.21 -17.10
C ASN A 133 -0.21 5.05 -15.64
N VAL A 134 -0.05 3.80 -15.21
CA VAL A 134 0.39 3.49 -13.85
C VAL A 134 1.60 2.57 -13.97
N MET A 135 2.70 2.98 -13.33
CA MET A 135 3.96 2.25 -13.38
C MET A 135 4.23 1.56 -12.06
N LEU A 136 4.89 0.41 -12.13
CA LEU A 136 5.36 -0.34 -10.96
C LEU A 136 6.83 -0.65 -11.19
N THR A 137 7.66 -0.26 -10.23
CA THR A 137 9.10 -0.56 -10.27
C THR A 137 9.39 -1.68 -9.29
N VAL A 138 9.99 -2.76 -9.77
CA VAL A 138 10.41 -3.88 -8.92
C VAL A 138 11.81 -4.32 -9.34
N PHE A 139 12.54 -4.94 -8.40
CA PHE A 139 13.83 -5.54 -8.73
C PHE A 139 13.66 -6.91 -9.36
N ALA A 140 14.62 -7.31 -10.18
CA ALA A 140 14.56 -8.57 -10.92
C ALA A 140 14.44 -9.80 -10.01
N PHE A 141 14.95 -9.72 -8.78
CA PHE A 141 14.85 -10.82 -7.83
C PHE A 141 13.47 -10.90 -7.14
N ASN A 142 12.59 -9.92 -7.35
CA ASN A 142 11.24 -9.99 -6.84
C ASN A 142 10.33 -10.60 -7.92
N ALA A 143 10.30 -11.93 -7.96
CA ALA A 143 9.61 -12.65 -9.01
C ALA A 143 8.09 -12.34 -9.07
N ALA A 144 7.49 -11.96 -7.94
CA ALA A 144 6.06 -11.74 -7.87
C ALA A 144 5.59 -10.49 -8.60
N GLY A 145 6.49 -9.53 -8.84
CA GLY A 145 6.09 -8.25 -9.42
C GLY A 145 6.94 -7.78 -10.59
N THR A 146 7.79 -8.65 -11.15
CA THR A 146 8.76 -8.22 -12.15
C THR A 146 8.11 -7.71 -13.45
N GLY A 147 8.49 -6.51 -13.83
CA GLY A 147 8.30 -6.05 -15.20
C GLY A 147 6.92 -5.50 -15.58
N PHE A 148 6.11 -5.08 -14.64
CA PHE A 148 4.77 -4.63 -14.98
C PHE A 148 4.67 -3.12 -15.17
N GLN A 149 4.03 -2.73 -16.25
CA GLN A 149 3.56 -1.38 -16.50
C GLN A 149 2.11 -1.51 -16.98
N PHE A 150 1.23 -0.69 -16.41
CA PHE A 150 -0.19 -0.78 -16.70
C PHE A 150 -0.66 0.52 -17.35
N CYS A 151 -1.32 0.38 -18.52
CA CYS A 151 -1.91 1.49 -19.26
C CYS A 151 -3.38 1.20 -19.51
N LYS A 152 -4.18 2.25 -19.41
CA LYS A 152 -5.58 2.17 -19.80
C LYS A 152 -5.71 2.28 -21.31
#